data_fc40950ed107ab2071995d67f46a7337
#
_entry.id   fc40950ed107ab2071995d67f46a7337
#
_cell.length_a   1.000
_cell.length_b   1.000
_cell.length_c   1.000
_cell.angle_alpha   90.00
_cell.angle_beta   90.00
_cell.angle_gamma   90.00
#
_symmetry.space_group_name_H-M   'P 1'
#
loop_
_entity.id
_entity.type
_entity.pdbx_description
1 polymer ?
#
loop_
_entity_poly.entity_id
_entity_poly.type
_entity_poly.pdbx_seq_one_letter_code
_entity_poly.pdbx_strand_id
1 'polypeptide(L)'
;SKLALSKITSVPEAEIKVLEETRYQRPQKKIFEYPLDDDNTADKTHIVLGWLLGKNTDVKSLLRCRLVSGVLLDTGASPLRLALEQSDLSSSASPLCGLEEDHMEMNFVCGVEGSNPDSADEVERLILNVLKDICSEGIDSESLESALYQLELSQREIGGDGWPFGLQIIFSCMPAAIHRGDPIALLDLESALVDLREEIKDRDFIKKLIRDLLLDNPHRVRVVMQPNRELGEGLVQDEKKRLAKLKQALSVEQKKEIVDLADRLK
;
A
#
# COMPACT_ATOMS: atom_id res chain seq x y z
N SER A 1 23.55 -23.29 6.39
CA SER A 1 22.96 -22.57 5.22
C SER A 1 23.18 -23.32 3.91
N LYS A 2 24.35 -23.90 3.62
CA LYS A 2 24.55 -24.70 2.40
C LYS A 2 23.59 -25.89 2.27
N LEU A 3 23.22 -26.52 3.37
CA LEU A 3 22.28 -27.66 3.41
C LEU A 3 20.82 -27.26 3.07
N ALA A 4 20.40 -26.06 3.39
CA ALA A 4 19.05 -25.58 3.07
C ALA A 4 18.95 -25.14 1.60
N LEU A 5 19.94 -24.35 1.13
CA LEU A 5 19.95 -23.84 -0.24
C LEU A 5 20.18 -24.92 -1.30
N SER A 6 20.92 -26.01 -0.98
CA SER A 6 21.15 -27.10 -1.91
C SER A 6 19.89 -27.90 -2.26
N LYS A 7 18.81 -27.76 -1.50
CA LYS A 7 17.52 -28.39 -1.75
C LYS A 7 16.57 -27.56 -2.62
N ILE A 8 16.97 -26.31 -2.91
CA ILE A 8 16.17 -25.41 -3.74
C ILE A 8 16.55 -25.66 -5.20
N THR A 9 15.62 -26.12 -5.98
CA THR A 9 15.75 -26.24 -7.44
C THR A 9 15.51 -24.88 -8.08
N SER A 10 16.28 -24.57 -9.13
CA SER A 10 16.02 -23.33 -9.91
C SER A 10 14.64 -23.42 -10.58
N VAL A 11 13.87 -22.37 -10.44
CA VAL A 11 12.59 -22.21 -11.17
C VAL A 11 12.88 -21.41 -12.45
N PRO A 12 12.30 -21.77 -13.60
CA PRO A 12 12.42 -20.98 -14.81
C PRO A 12 11.98 -19.53 -14.59
N GLU A 13 12.74 -18.58 -15.13
CA GLU A 13 12.50 -17.14 -14.90
C GLU A 13 11.09 -16.70 -15.30
N ALA A 14 10.54 -17.31 -16.37
CA ALA A 14 9.19 -17.01 -16.84
C ALA A 14 8.08 -17.33 -15.83
N GLU A 15 8.30 -18.32 -14.93
CA GLU A 15 7.29 -18.73 -13.94
C GLU A 15 7.18 -17.81 -12.73
N ILE A 16 8.19 -16.93 -12.52
CA ILE A 16 8.25 -16.02 -11.38
C ILE A 16 8.12 -14.55 -11.77
N LYS A 17 7.77 -14.25 -13.02
CA LYS A 17 7.59 -12.89 -13.49
C LYS A 17 6.21 -12.37 -13.09
N VAL A 18 6.18 -11.29 -12.30
CA VAL A 18 4.97 -10.51 -12.06
C VAL A 18 4.66 -9.68 -13.31
N LEU A 19 3.42 -9.75 -13.79
CA LEU A 19 2.96 -8.99 -14.95
C LEU A 19 2.45 -7.61 -14.50
N GLU A 20 2.54 -6.63 -15.41
CA GLU A 20 1.91 -5.33 -15.20
C GLU A 20 0.39 -5.46 -15.16
N GLU A 21 -0.25 -4.67 -14.30
CA GLU A 21 -1.71 -4.66 -14.20
C GLU A 21 -2.35 -3.94 -15.40
N THR A 22 -3.47 -4.48 -15.85
CA THR A 22 -4.26 -3.84 -16.91
C THR A 22 -4.93 -2.59 -16.39
N ARG A 23 -4.61 -1.42 -16.98
CA ARG A 23 -5.14 -0.14 -16.51
C ARG A 23 -6.65 -0.03 -16.71
N TYR A 24 -7.35 0.38 -15.68
CA TYR A 24 -8.76 0.72 -15.77
C TYR A 24 -8.96 1.97 -16.65
N GLN A 25 -10.05 1.98 -17.41
CA GLN A 25 -10.45 3.14 -18.23
C GLN A 25 -11.33 4.13 -17.43
N ARG A 26 -11.80 3.71 -16.28
CA ARG A 26 -12.64 4.52 -15.36
C ARG A 26 -12.51 4.00 -13.94
N PRO A 27 -12.68 4.87 -12.94
CA PRO A 27 -12.68 4.48 -11.53
C PRO A 27 -13.66 3.35 -11.24
N GLN A 28 -13.26 2.47 -10.31
CA GLN A 28 -14.06 1.33 -9.86
C GLN A 28 -14.55 1.55 -8.43
N LYS A 29 -15.70 0.94 -8.09
CA LYS A 29 -16.24 0.90 -6.73
C LYS A 29 -16.44 -0.56 -6.33
N LYS A 30 -15.90 -0.95 -5.17
CA LYS A 30 -15.97 -2.31 -4.64
C LYS A 30 -16.46 -2.26 -3.20
N ILE A 31 -17.29 -3.23 -2.85
CA ILE A 31 -17.74 -3.44 -1.49
C ILE A 31 -17.35 -4.85 -1.09
N PHE A 32 -16.74 -4.97 0.07
CA PHE A 32 -16.35 -6.23 0.69
C PHE A 32 -16.84 -6.26 2.13
N GLU A 33 -16.89 -7.45 2.68
CA GLU A 33 -17.24 -7.67 4.07
C GLU A 33 -16.06 -8.26 4.83
N TYR A 34 -15.98 -7.95 6.12
CA TYR A 34 -15.01 -8.53 7.02
C TYR A 34 -15.70 -9.08 8.27
N PRO A 35 -15.18 -10.15 8.90
CA PRO A 35 -15.78 -10.71 10.09
C PRO A 35 -15.58 -9.79 11.28
N LEU A 36 -16.66 -9.46 11.98
CA LEU A 36 -16.64 -8.71 13.23
C LEU A 36 -17.52 -9.42 14.24
N ASP A 37 -16.91 -9.82 15.37
CA ASP A 37 -17.59 -10.43 16.51
C ASP A 37 -17.98 -9.36 17.54
N ASP A 38 -18.87 -8.42 17.10
CA ASP A 38 -19.40 -7.35 17.93
C ASP A 38 -20.88 -7.14 17.60
N ASP A 39 -21.69 -6.89 18.59
CA ASP A 39 -23.11 -6.58 18.42
C ASP A 39 -23.33 -5.23 17.74
N ASN A 40 -22.44 -4.27 18.00
CA ASN A 40 -22.48 -2.96 17.39
C ASN A 40 -21.63 -2.89 16.13
N THR A 41 -22.25 -2.88 14.96
CA THR A 41 -21.60 -2.71 13.66
C THR A 41 -21.59 -1.26 13.15
N ALA A 42 -22.23 -0.31 13.89
CA ALA A 42 -22.19 1.10 13.54
C ALA A 42 -20.76 1.66 13.69
N ASP A 43 -20.40 2.57 12.81
CA ASP A 43 -19.10 3.22 12.82
C ASP A 43 -17.89 2.23 12.78
N LYS A 44 -18.05 1.12 12.04
CA LYS A 44 -17.03 0.09 11.87
C LYS A 44 -16.64 -0.14 10.41
N THR A 45 -17.16 0.67 9.51
CA THR A 45 -16.84 0.59 8.08
C THR A 45 -15.52 1.30 7.79
N HIS A 46 -14.68 0.67 6.95
CA HIS A 46 -13.50 1.31 6.38
C HIS A 46 -13.81 1.72 4.94
N ILE A 47 -13.44 2.94 4.57
CA ILE A 47 -13.64 3.49 3.22
C ILE A 47 -12.31 4.02 2.74
N VAL A 48 -11.74 3.39 1.72
CA VAL A 48 -10.43 3.77 1.18
C VAL A 48 -10.49 3.94 -0.33
N LEU A 49 -9.72 4.91 -0.84
CA LEU A 49 -9.40 5.07 -2.24
C LEU A 49 -7.97 4.61 -2.48
N GLY A 50 -7.78 3.78 -3.49
CA GLY A 50 -6.45 3.34 -3.91
C GLY A 50 -6.22 3.68 -5.38
N TRP A 51 -5.02 4.14 -5.71
CA TRP A 51 -4.56 4.43 -7.07
C TRP A 51 -3.36 3.56 -7.41
N LEU A 52 -3.36 2.97 -8.60
CA LEU A 52 -2.19 2.30 -9.12
C LEU A 52 -1.29 3.31 -9.83
N LEU A 53 -0.03 3.35 -9.44
CA LEU A 53 0.96 4.31 -9.91
C LEU A 53 1.99 3.67 -10.88
N GLY A 54 3.19 4.22 -10.92
CA GLY A 54 4.31 3.71 -11.70
C GLY A 54 5.02 2.53 -11.05
N LYS A 55 6.07 2.03 -11.72
CA LYS A 55 6.89 0.92 -11.22
C LYS A 55 7.83 1.39 -10.10
N ASN A 56 7.99 0.55 -9.08
CA ASN A 56 8.94 0.79 -8.00
C ASN A 56 10.42 0.72 -8.45
N THR A 57 10.70 0.14 -9.61
CA THR A 57 12.04 0.07 -10.21
C THR A 57 12.45 1.34 -10.96
N ASP A 58 11.52 2.27 -11.17
CA ASP A 58 11.82 3.61 -11.71
C ASP A 58 12.06 4.58 -10.56
N VAL A 59 13.33 4.86 -10.28
CA VAL A 59 13.78 5.70 -9.18
C VAL A 59 13.17 7.10 -9.21
N LYS A 60 13.05 7.73 -10.40
CA LYS A 60 12.45 9.07 -10.52
C LYS A 60 10.97 9.04 -10.18
N SER A 61 10.25 8.06 -10.70
CA SER A 61 8.84 7.86 -10.38
C SER A 61 8.63 7.59 -8.90
N LEU A 62 9.46 6.75 -8.29
CA LEU A 62 9.42 6.43 -6.87
C LEU A 62 9.59 7.69 -6.00
N LEU A 63 10.62 8.50 -6.24
CA LEU A 63 10.87 9.72 -5.46
C LEU A 63 9.74 10.75 -5.61
N ARG A 64 9.18 10.89 -6.81
CA ARG A 64 8.01 11.75 -7.04
C ARG A 64 6.78 11.26 -6.28
N CYS A 65 6.54 9.94 -6.26
CA CYS A 65 5.44 9.36 -5.50
C CYS A 65 5.64 9.52 -3.99
N ARG A 66 6.87 9.34 -3.49
CA ARG A 66 7.23 9.60 -2.08
C ARG A 66 7.00 11.06 -1.70
N LEU A 67 7.44 12.01 -2.55
CA LEU A 67 7.20 13.43 -2.32
C LEU A 67 5.70 13.76 -2.26
N VAL A 68 4.90 13.24 -3.19
CA VAL A 68 3.44 13.44 -3.19
C VAL A 68 2.81 12.85 -1.92
N SER A 69 3.18 11.64 -1.53
CA SER A 69 2.68 11.02 -0.30
C SER A 69 3.04 11.86 0.93
N GLY A 70 4.30 12.27 1.05
CA GLY A 70 4.79 13.09 2.16
C GLY A 70 4.05 14.41 2.30
N VAL A 71 3.94 15.13 1.22
CA VAL A 71 3.23 16.43 1.20
C VAL A 71 1.75 16.28 1.59
N LEU A 72 1.09 15.20 1.13
CA LEU A 72 -0.35 15.00 1.33
C LEU A 72 -0.71 14.42 2.71
N LEU A 73 0.18 13.62 3.34
CA LEU A 73 -0.20 12.76 4.46
C LEU A 73 0.74 12.73 5.67
N ASP A 74 2.02 13.12 5.56
CA ASP A 74 3.03 12.79 6.59
C ASP A 74 2.89 13.60 7.89
N THR A 75 2.28 14.76 7.84
CA THR A 75 2.09 15.62 9.02
C THR A 75 0.63 15.88 9.31
N GLY A 76 0.29 16.23 10.55
CA GLY A 76 -1.07 16.65 10.90
C GLY A 76 -1.53 17.95 10.20
N ALA A 77 -0.62 18.70 9.58
CA ALA A 77 -0.92 19.87 8.76
C ALA A 77 -1.04 19.53 7.26
N SER A 78 -0.65 18.31 6.87
CA SER A 78 -0.77 17.86 5.48
C SER A 78 -2.22 17.84 5.02
N PRO A 79 -2.53 18.34 3.81
CA PRO A 79 -3.90 18.69 3.45
C PRO A 79 -4.88 17.52 3.44
N LEU A 80 -4.48 16.34 2.95
CA LEU A 80 -5.36 15.16 3.01
C LEU A 80 -5.49 14.63 4.43
N ARG A 81 -4.39 14.59 5.18
CA ARG A 81 -4.41 14.14 6.58
C ARG A 81 -5.33 15.00 7.41
N LEU A 82 -5.17 16.32 7.32
CA LEU A 82 -5.99 17.28 8.04
C LEU A 82 -7.47 17.16 7.68
N ALA A 83 -7.82 17.06 6.39
CA ALA A 83 -9.19 16.93 5.94
C ALA A 83 -9.86 15.64 6.44
N LEU A 84 -9.13 14.53 6.46
CA LEU A 84 -9.65 13.25 6.95
C LEU A 84 -9.86 13.26 8.46
N GLU A 85 -8.91 13.83 9.22
CA GLU A 85 -8.98 13.88 10.69
C GLU A 85 -10.00 14.89 11.23
N GLN A 86 -10.29 15.95 10.48
CA GLN A 86 -11.31 16.96 10.85
C GLN A 86 -12.71 16.63 10.35
N SER A 87 -12.87 15.55 9.60
CA SER A 87 -14.13 15.14 9.03
C SER A 87 -15.03 14.46 10.07
N ASP A 88 -16.30 14.84 10.13
CA ASP A 88 -17.34 14.14 10.91
C ASP A 88 -17.83 12.83 10.26
N LEU A 89 -17.20 12.42 9.12
CA LEU A 89 -17.59 11.23 8.36
C LEU A 89 -17.03 9.92 8.94
N SER A 90 -16.11 10.02 9.90
CA SER A 90 -15.37 8.87 10.43
C SER A 90 -14.72 9.15 11.79
N SER A 91 -14.25 8.10 12.45
CA SER A 91 -13.53 8.22 13.72
C SER A 91 -12.06 8.66 13.53
N SER A 92 -11.43 8.25 12.41
CA SER A 92 -10.03 8.59 12.11
C SER A 92 -9.67 8.34 10.65
N ALA A 93 -8.52 8.90 10.24
CA ALA A 93 -7.89 8.52 8.99
C ALA A 93 -7.50 7.03 9.02
N SER A 94 -7.61 6.35 7.89
CA SER A 94 -7.22 4.94 7.78
C SER A 94 -5.72 4.75 8.03
N PRO A 95 -5.31 3.71 8.76
CA PRO A 95 -3.89 3.37 8.93
C PRO A 95 -3.22 2.93 7.61
N LEU A 96 -4.01 2.65 6.57
CA LEU A 96 -3.51 2.32 5.23
C LEU A 96 -3.15 3.56 4.40
N CYS A 97 -3.35 4.79 4.92
CA CYS A 97 -3.01 6.01 4.19
C CYS A 97 -1.50 6.09 3.94
N GLY A 98 -1.11 6.29 2.69
CA GLY A 98 0.28 6.45 2.28
C GLY A 98 0.60 5.81 0.94
N LEU A 99 1.90 5.76 0.65
CA LEU A 99 2.46 5.10 -0.52
C LEU A 99 2.89 3.68 -0.16
N GLU A 100 2.37 2.71 -0.90
CA GLU A 100 2.81 1.32 -0.86
C GLU A 100 3.75 1.06 -2.03
N GLU A 101 5.04 0.89 -1.75
CA GLU A 101 6.10 0.81 -2.76
C GLU A 101 6.74 -0.58 -2.92
N ASP A 102 6.31 -1.55 -2.13
CA ASP A 102 6.87 -2.90 -2.14
C ASP A 102 6.37 -3.76 -3.33
N HIS A 103 5.30 -3.33 -3.97
CA HIS A 103 4.75 -3.99 -5.15
C HIS A 103 5.48 -3.53 -6.43
N MET A 104 5.44 -4.35 -7.49
CA MET A 104 6.04 -4.00 -8.77
C MET A 104 5.53 -2.65 -9.30
N GLU A 105 4.24 -2.41 -9.17
CA GLU A 105 3.60 -1.13 -9.42
C GLU A 105 3.12 -0.56 -8.08
N MET A 106 3.58 0.63 -7.76
CA MET A 106 3.27 1.30 -6.51
C MET A 106 1.78 1.63 -6.38
N ASN A 107 1.31 1.71 -5.15
CA ASN A 107 -0.06 2.14 -4.87
C ASN A 107 -0.05 3.33 -3.90
N PHE A 108 -0.87 4.33 -4.17
CA PHE A 108 -1.20 5.35 -3.17
C PHE A 108 -2.58 5.06 -2.61
N VAL A 109 -2.70 5.04 -1.30
CA VAL A 109 -3.94 4.75 -0.58
C VAL A 109 -4.29 5.92 0.34
N CYS A 110 -5.56 6.28 0.40
CA CYS A 110 -6.05 7.33 1.28
C CYS A 110 -7.52 7.04 1.64
N GLY A 111 -7.89 7.25 2.89
CA GLY A 111 -9.26 6.99 3.34
C GLY A 111 -9.43 7.07 4.84
N VAL A 112 -10.51 6.49 5.31
CA VAL A 112 -10.96 6.59 6.71
C VAL A 112 -11.34 5.23 7.28
N GLU A 113 -11.31 5.14 8.61
CA GLU A 113 -11.86 4.05 9.40
C GLU A 113 -12.88 4.56 10.43
N GLY A 114 -13.71 3.66 10.93
CA GLY A 114 -14.75 4.06 11.88
C GLY A 114 -15.84 4.91 11.23
N SER A 115 -16.29 4.53 10.04
CA SER A 115 -17.31 5.21 9.25
C SER A 115 -18.54 4.32 9.05
N ASN A 116 -19.50 4.82 8.29
CA ASN A 116 -20.69 4.08 7.86
C ASN A 116 -20.69 3.87 6.34
N PRO A 117 -21.30 2.79 5.81
CA PRO A 117 -21.32 2.51 4.38
C PRO A 117 -21.90 3.64 3.54
N ASP A 118 -22.90 4.35 4.06
CA ASP A 118 -23.60 5.44 3.37
C ASP A 118 -22.72 6.69 3.18
N SER A 119 -21.66 6.84 3.98
CA SER A 119 -20.69 7.95 3.88
C SER A 119 -19.70 7.78 2.73
N ALA A 120 -19.72 6.65 2.01
CA ALA A 120 -18.69 6.32 1.02
C ALA A 120 -18.58 7.35 -0.12
N ASP A 121 -19.68 7.89 -0.63
CA ASP A 121 -19.64 8.91 -1.67
C ASP A 121 -19.19 10.28 -1.13
N GLU A 122 -19.39 10.57 0.14
CA GLU A 122 -18.96 11.80 0.79
C GLU A 122 -17.46 11.79 1.08
N VAL A 123 -16.94 10.65 1.57
CA VAL A 123 -15.51 10.44 1.76
C VAL A 123 -14.75 10.55 0.43
N GLU A 124 -15.23 9.88 -0.63
CA GLU A 124 -14.63 10.02 -1.97
C GLU A 124 -14.62 11.48 -2.43
N ARG A 125 -15.73 12.20 -2.24
CA ARG A 125 -15.87 13.63 -2.59
C ARG A 125 -14.91 14.51 -1.82
N LEU A 126 -14.79 14.29 -0.50
CA LEU A 126 -13.85 15.00 0.36
C LEU A 126 -12.42 14.89 -0.17
N ILE A 127 -11.94 13.67 -0.38
CA ILE A 127 -10.58 13.40 -0.86
C ILE A 127 -10.34 14.06 -2.23
N LEU A 128 -11.26 13.88 -3.18
CA LEU A 128 -11.12 14.43 -4.52
C LEU A 128 -11.19 15.96 -4.54
N ASN A 129 -11.95 16.58 -3.65
CA ASN A 129 -12.00 18.04 -3.56
C ASN A 129 -10.68 18.60 -3.03
N VAL A 130 -10.09 18.02 -1.98
CA VAL A 130 -8.77 18.41 -1.50
C VAL A 130 -7.72 18.33 -2.63
N LEU A 131 -7.72 17.24 -3.41
CA LEU A 131 -6.80 17.10 -4.56
C LEU A 131 -7.05 18.17 -5.63
N LYS A 132 -8.32 18.55 -5.91
CA LYS A 132 -8.66 19.62 -6.85
C LYS A 132 -8.19 20.99 -6.34
N ASP A 133 -8.38 21.27 -5.05
CA ASP A 133 -7.96 22.52 -4.45
C ASP A 133 -6.44 22.67 -4.55
N ILE A 134 -5.70 21.61 -4.25
CA ILE A 134 -4.23 21.60 -4.43
C ILE A 134 -3.84 21.79 -5.90
N CYS A 135 -4.54 21.15 -6.85
CA CYS A 135 -4.25 21.32 -8.28
C CYS A 135 -4.56 22.73 -8.78
N SER A 136 -5.41 23.50 -8.10
CA SER A 136 -5.73 24.89 -8.45
C SER A 136 -4.83 25.89 -7.72
N GLU A 137 -4.70 25.77 -6.40
CA GLU A 137 -4.02 26.74 -5.54
C GLU A 137 -2.52 26.43 -5.39
N GLY A 138 -2.15 25.14 -5.43
CA GLY A 138 -0.80 24.66 -5.16
C GLY A 138 -0.62 24.33 -3.68
N ILE A 139 0.64 24.06 -3.35
CA ILE A 139 1.15 23.89 -1.99
C ILE A 139 2.19 24.97 -1.76
N ASP A 140 2.26 25.49 -0.56
CA ASP A 140 3.26 26.49 -0.23
C ASP A 140 4.69 25.90 -0.35
N SER A 141 5.63 26.76 -0.74
CA SER A 141 7.00 26.30 -1.01
C SER A 141 7.72 25.78 0.23
N GLU A 142 7.39 26.28 1.42
CA GLU A 142 8.01 25.86 2.67
C GLU A 142 7.60 24.41 3.01
N SER A 143 6.33 24.08 2.87
CA SER A 143 5.81 22.70 3.04
C SER A 143 6.42 21.72 2.04
N LEU A 144 6.58 22.14 0.78
CA LEU A 144 7.17 21.33 -0.27
C LEU A 144 8.67 21.08 -0.04
N GLU A 145 9.41 22.14 0.32
CA GLU A 145 10.83 22.04 0.67
C GLU A 145 11.05 21.18 1.94
N SER A 146 10.16 21.33 2.93
CA SER A 146 10.21 20.51 4.15
C SER A 146 9.99 19.02 3.84
N ALA A 147 9.03 18.70 3.00
CA ALA A 147 8.79 17.30 2.59
C ALA A 147 9.98 16.71 1.83
N LEU A 148 10.59 17.50 0.92
CA LEU A 148 11.81 17.07 0.22
C LEU A 148 12.98 16.88 1.20
N TYR A 149 13.14 17.79 2.15
CA TYR A 149 14.19 17.69 3.16
C TYR A 149 14.03 16.43 4.03
N GLN A 150 12.81 16.11 4.46
CA GLN A 150 12.53 14.87 5.19
C GLN A 150 12.87 13.63 4.36
N LEU A 151 12.55 13.64 3.09
CA LEU A 151 12.89 12.55 2.16
C LEU A 151 14.42 12.39 2.01
N GLU A 152 15.17 13.48 1.89
CA GLU A 152 16.64 13.46 1.85
C GLU A 152 17.25 12.98 3.18
N LEU A 153 16.70 13.44 4.30
CA LEU A 153 17.16 13.05 5.63
C LEU A 153 16.97 11.55 5.86
N SER A 154 15.81 11.01 5.51
CA SER A 154 15.53 9.58 5.64
C SER A 154 16.48 8.69 4.85
N GLN A 155 17.03 9.18 3.73
CA GLN A 155 18.03 8.45 2.94
C GLN A 155 19.45 8.49 3.54
N ARG A 156 19.77 9.52 4.32
CA ARG A 156 21.10 9.73 4.91
C ARG A 156 21.21 9.25 6.35
N GLU A 157 20.08 9.05 6.98
CA GLU A 157 20.02 8.66 8.38
C GLU A 157 20.36 7.17 8.55
N ILE A 158 21.45 6.91 9.27
CA ILE A 158 21.78 5.56 9.74
C ILE A 158 20.96 5.33 11.00
N GLY A 159 19.68 5.03 10.80
CA GLY A 159 18.74 4.85 11.89
C GLY A 159 19.03 3.61 12.74
N GLY A 160 18.73 3.73 14.03
CA GLY A 160 18.86 2.63 15.01
C GLY A 160 17.51 2.13 15.52
N ASP A 161 16.43 2.31 14.80
CA ASP A 161 15.04 2.07 15.24
C ASP A 161 14.68 0.57 15.44
N GLY A 162 15.52 -0.12 16.20
CA GLY A 162 15.29 -1.51 16.59
C GLY A 162 15.75 -2.55 15.55
N TRP A 163 16.10 -2.17 14.33
CA TRP A 163 16.61 -3.07 13.29
C TRP A 163 18.08 -2.79 12.96
N PRO A 164 18.94 -3.84 12.81
CA PRO A 164 20.30 -3.63 12.35
C PRO A 164 20.34 -2.91 11.00
N PHE A 165 21.20 -1.90 10.86
CA PHE A 165 21.30 -1.08 9.64
C PHE A 165 21.48 -1.91 8.35
N GLY A 166 22.32 -2.98 8.39
CA GLY A 166 22.48 -3.87 7.23
C GLY A 166 21.18 -4.56 6.81
N LEU A 167 20.24 -4.81 7.73
CA LEU A 167 18.95 -5.38 7.43
C LEU A 167 18.02 -4.34 6.80
N GLN A 168 18.10 -3.09 7.26
CA GLN A 168 17.36 -1.97 6.65
C GLN A 168 17.78 -1.77 5.18
N ILE A 169 19.09 -1.80 4.89
CA ILE A 169 19.60 -1.75 3.51
C ILE A 169 19.03 -2.90 2.67
N ILE A 170 19.04 -4.13 3.19
CA ILE A 170 18.48 -5.27 2.47
C ILE A 170 17.00 -5.05 2.16
N PHE A 171 16.21 -4.60 3.12
CA PHE A 171 14.77 -4.31 2.91
C PHE A 171 14.55 -3.19 1.90
N SER A 172 15.36 -2.14 1.92
CA SER A 172 15.25 -1.05 0.94
C SER A 172 15.57 -1.49 -0.50
N CYS A 173 16.45 -2.48 -0.68
CA CYS A 173 16.80 -3.02 -2.00
C CYS A 173 15.84 -4.09 -2.49
N MET A 174 15.15 -4.76 -1.58
CA MET A 174 14.37 -5.97 -1.88
C MET A 174 13.24 -5.75 -2.88
N PRO A 175 12.44 -4.65 -2.81
CA PRO A 175 11.37 -4.41 -3.76
C PRO A 175 11.87 -4.39 -5.22
N ALA A 176 12.97 -3.68 -5.50
CA ALA A 176 13.56 -3.67 -6.84
C ALA A 176 14.11 -5.05 -7.24
N ALA A 177 14.81 -5.74 -6.34
CA ALA A 177 15.40 -7.05 -6.61
C ALA A 177 14.34 -8.11 -6.94
N ILE A 178 13.23 -8.15 -6.21
CA ILE A 178 12.12 -9.09 -6.43
C ILE A 178 11.49 -8.85 -7.81
N HIS A 179 11.40 -7.60 -8.24
CA HIS A 179 10.77 -7.20 -9.50
C HIS A 179 11.75 -7.03 -10.65
N ARG A 180 12.95 -7.61 -10.56
CA ARG A 180 13.97 -7.61 -11.63
C ARG A 180 14.55 -6.24 -11.98
N GLY A 181 14.42 -5.27 -11.08
CA GLY A 181 15.13 -3.99 -11.15
C GLY A 181 16.54 -4.10 -10.59
N ASP A 182 17.29 -2.99 -10.68
CA ASP A 182 18.59 -2.88 -10.05
C ASP A 182 18.43 -2.55 -8.55
N PRO A 183 18.73 -3.47 -7.63
CA PRO A 183 18.60 -3.22 -6.21
C PRO A 183 19.56 -2.12 -5.70
N ILE A 184 20.69 -1.92 -6.37
CA ILE A 184 21.67 -0.90 -5.97
C ILE A 184 21.18 0.51 -6.33
N ALA A 185 20.39 0.65 -7.38
CA ALA A 185 19.84 1.95 -7.77
C ALA A 185 18.98 2.60 -6.67
N LEU A 186 18.36 1.80 -5.81
CA LEU A 186 17.58 2.30 -4.66
C LEU A 186 18.46 2.73 -3.46
N LEU A 187 19.76 2.48 -3.50
CA LEU A 187 20.72 2.93 -2.48
C LEU A 187 21.43 4.23 -2.88
N ASP A 188 21.48 4.56 -4.17
CA ASP A 188 22.09 5.79 -4.68
C ASP A 188 21.02 6.68 -5.33
N LEU A 189 20.29 7.40 -4.50
CA LEU A 189 19.22 8.30 -4.92
C LEU A 189 19.72 9.75 -5.11
N GLU A 190 21.00 10.06 -4.86
CA GLU A 190 21.51 11.43 -4.82
C GLU A 190 21.22 12.19 -6.13
N SER A 191 21.53 11.59 -7.29
CA SER A 191 21.28 12.27 -8.58
C SER A 191 19.80 12.52 -8.84
N ALA A 192 18.94 11.59 -8.47
CA ALA A 192 17.49 11.74 -8.64
C ALA A 192 16.88 12.73 -7.65
N LEU A 193 17.45 12.87 -6.44
CA LEU A 193 17.09 13.90 -5.48
C LEU A 193 17.50 15.30 -5.96
N VAL A 194 18.67 15.44 -6.56
CA VAL A 194 19.11 16.70 -7.20
C VAL A 194 18.14 17.12 -8.31
N ASP A 195 17.77 16.16 -9.20
CA ASP A 195 16.78 16.43 -10.24
C ASP A 195 15.44 16.87 -9.65
N LEU A 196 14.95 16.16 -8.61
CA LEU A 196 13.69 16.49 -7.95
C LEU A 196 13.73 17.88 -7.27
N ARG A 197 14.87 18.25 -6.69
CA ARG A 197 15.09 19.59 -6.11
C ARG A 197 15.02 20.70 -7.16
N GLU A 198 15.47 20.45 -8.38
CA GLU A 198 15.29 21.39 -9.49
C GLU A 198 13.83 21.44 -9.96
N GLU A 199 13.16 20.27 -10.04
CA GLU A 199 11.76 20.19 -10.46
C GLU A 199 10.81 20.96 -9.54
N ILE A 200 10.98 20.91 -8.20
CA ILE A 200 10.12 21.62 -7.26
C ILE A 200 10.24 23.16 -7.30
N LYS A 201 11.26 23.71 -7.98
CA LYS A 201 11.36 25.17 -8.19
C LYS A 201 10.27 25.68 -9.15
N ASP A 202 9.74 24.83 -10.01
CA ASP A 202 8.56 25.13 -10.81
C ASP A 202 7.31 25.01 -9.94
N ARG A 203 6.62 26.13 -9.71
CA ARG A 203 5.40 26.20 -8.87
C ARG A 203 4.26 25.31 -9.39
N ASP A 204 4.24 24.99 -10.66
CA ASP A 204 3.23 24.15 -11.27
C ASP A 204 3.61 22.66 -11.26
N PHE A 205 4.85 22.32 -10.89
CA PHE A 205 5.32 20.94 -10.86
C PHE A 205 4.45 20.04 -9.98
N ILE A 206 4.27 20.42 -8.70
CA ILE A 206 3.49 19.60 -7.76
C ILE A 206 2.01 19.52 -8.14
N LYS A 207 1.43 20.57 -8.71
CA LYS A 207 0.06 20.59 -9.21
C LYS A 207 -0.14 19.59 -10.35
N LYS A 208 0.79 19.60 -11.32
CA LYS A 208 0.81 18.63 -12.43
C LYS A 208 0.98 17.22 -11.91
N LEU A 209 1.94 17.02 -11.03
CA LEU A 209 2.25 15.69 -10.51
C LEU A 209 1.06 15.07 -9.76
N ILE A 210 0.40 15.82 -8.88
CA ILE A 210 -0.80 15.35 -8.16
C ILE A 210 -1.96 15.13 -9.13
N ARG A 211 -2.12 15.97 -10.13
CA ARG A 211 -3.14 15.79 -11.16
C ARG A 211 -2.93 14.50 -11.92
N ASP A 212 -1.73 14.28 -12.44
CA ASP A 212 -1.41 13.11 -13.28
C ASP A 212 -1.45 11.81 -12.50
N LEU A 213 -0.90 11.79 -11.28
CA LEU A 213 -0.83 10.58 -10.47
C LEU A 213 -2.17 10.21 -9.81
N LEU A 214 -2.99 11.19 -9.41
CA LEU A 214 -4.17 10.94 -8.57
C LEU A 214 -5.46 11.45 -9.21
N LEU A 215 -5.58 12.74 -9.49
CA LEU A 215 -6.86 13.34 -9.86
C LEU A 215 -7.39 12.83 -11.20
N ASP A 216 -6.54 12.82 -12.23
CA ASP A 216 -6.87 12.40 -13.60
C ASP A 216 -6.52 10.93 -13.86
N ASN A 217 -5.97 10.21 -12.87
CA ASN A 217 -5.66 8.78 -13.00
C ASN A 217 -6.95 7.94 -12.95
N PRO A 218 -7.32 7.28 -14.06
CA PRO A 218 -8.53 6.47 -14.12
C PRO A 218 -8.40 5.14 -13.37
N HIS A 219 -7.15 4.68 -13.09
CA HIS A 219 -6.91 3.46 -12.32
C HIS A 219 -7.02 3.74 -10.82
N ARG A 220 -8.23 4.10 -10.42
CA ARG A 220 -8.63 4.34 -9.04
C ARG A 220 -9.73 3.37 -8.62
N VAL A 221 -9.62 2.85 -7.41
CA VAL A 221 -10.62 1.98 -6.80
C VAL A 221 -11.06 2.58 -5.47
N ARG A 222 -12.37 2.74 -5.27
CA ARG A 222 -12.93 2.93 -3.93
C ARG A 222 -13.33 1.57 -3.37
N VAL A 223 -12.77 1.24 -2.21
CA VAL A 223 -13.08 0.03 -1.46
C VAL A 223 -13.84 0.41 -0.19
N VAL A 224 -14.99 -0.23 0.02
CA VAL A 224 -15.76 -0.16 1.25
C VAL A 224 -15.70 -1.52 1.92
N MET A 225 -15.14 -1.59 3.12
CA MET A 225 -15.07 -2.80 3.94
C MET A 225 -16.11 -2.69 5.04
N GLN A 226 -17.18 -3.49 4.94
CA GLN A 226 -18.31 -3.49 5.89
C GLN A 226 -18.17 -4.61 6.92
N PRO A 227 -18.48 -4.38 8.18
CA PRO A 227 -18.53 -5.45 9.17
C PRO A 227 -19.68 -6.42 8.90
N ASN A 228 -19.42 -7.73 8.98
CA ASN A 228 -20.43 -8.78 8.92
C ASN A 228 -20.22 -9.79 10.05
N ARG A 229 -21.21 -9.90 10.94
CA ARG A 229 -21.17 -10.78 12.13
C ARG A 229 -21.22 -12.27 11.76
N GLU A 230 -21.97 -12.63 10.71
CA GLU A 230 -22.17 -14.03 10.32
C GLU A 230 -21.01 -14.58 9.51
N LEU A 231 -20.16 -13.69 8.94
CA LEU A 231 -19.09 -14.08 8.05
C LEU A 231 -18.05 -14.97 8.75
N GLY A 232 -17.69 -14.65 9.99
CA GLY A 232 -16.71 -15.40 10.77
C GLY A 232 -17.13 -16.86 11.00
N GLU A 233 -18.36 -17.06 11.44
CA GLU A 233 -18.91 -18.42 11.63
C GLU A 233 -19.04 -19.16 10.30
N GLY A 234 -19.49 -18.48 9.24
CA GLY A 234 -19.57 -19.02 7.90
C GLY A 234 -18.24 -19.53 7.39
N LEU A 235 -17.17 -18.73 7.50
CA LEU A 235 -15.81 -19.10 7.11
C LEU A 235 -15.30 -20.34 7.89
N VAL A 236 -15.51 -20.37 9.20
CA VAL A 236 -15.13 -21.52 10.03
C VAL A 236 -15.88 -22.79 9.63
N GLN A 237 -17.18 -22.70 9.34
CA GLN A 237 -17.97 -23.84 8.91
C GLN A 237 -17.56 -24.34 7.53
N ASP A 238 -17.27 -23.43 6.59
CA ASP A 238 -16.83 -23.81 5.24
C ASP A 238 -15.43 -24.42 5.26
N GLU A 239 -14.52 -23.92 6.10
CA GLU A 239 -13.24 -24.57 6.34
C GLU A 239 -13.41 -25.96 6.92
N LYS A 240 -14.24 -26.14 7.95
CA LYS A 240 -14.54 -27.48 8.52
C LYS A 240 -15.08 -28.44 7.47
N LYS A 241 -16.01 -28.00 6.60
CA LYS A 241 -16.54 -28.82 5.50
C LYS A 241 -15.45 -29.17 4.50
N ARG A 242 -14.59 -28.21 4.11
CA ARG A 242 -13.46 -28.44 3.21
C ARG A 242 -12.47 -29.45 3.77
N LEU A 243 -12.08 -29.28 5.03
CA LEU A 243 -11.16 -30.17 5.73
C LEU A 243 -11.76 -31.58 5.90
N ALA A 244 -13.05 -31.69 6.19
CA ALA A 244 -13.74 -32.99 6.27
C ALA A 244 -13.71 -33.73 4.93
N LYS A 245 -13.98 -33.05 3.81
CA LYS A 245 -13.87 -33.65 2.47
C LYS A 245 -12.44 -34.08 2.16
N LEU A 246 -11.43 -33.26 2.46
CA LEU A 246 -10.04 -33.63 2.29
C LEU A 246 -9.67 -34.85 3.13
N LYS A 247 -10.06 -34.86 4.41
CA LYS A 247 -9.81 -36.00 5.32
C LYS A 247 -10.45 -37.31 4.82
N GLN A 248 -11.64 -37.24 4.22
CA GLN A 248 -12.31 -38.40 3.63
C GLN A 248 -11.57 -38.92 2.38
N ALA A 249 -10.99 -38.05 1.59
CA ALA A 249 -10.27 -38.40 0.37
C ALA A 249 -8.87 -39.00 0.62
N LEU A 250 -8.28 -38.76 1.82
CA LEU A 250 -6.95 -39.29 2.17
C LEU A 250 -6.99 -40.77 2.49
N SER A 251 -6.00 -41.55 1.97
CA SER A 251 -5.75 -42.91 2.37
C SER A 251 -5.25 -43.01 3.82
N VAL A 252 -5.22 -44.22 4.36
CA VAL A 252 -4.69 -44.48 5.70
C VAL A 252 -3.21 -44.13 5.80
N GLU A 253 -2.44 -44.43 4.74
CA GLU A 253 -1.01 -44.15 4.63
C GLU A 253 -0.77 -42.63 4.63
N GLN A 254 -1.50 -41.88 3.80
CA GLN A 254 -1.40 -40.42 3.72
C GLN A 254 -1.73 -39.74 5.06
N LYS A 255 -2.76 -40.25 5.77
CA LYS A 255 -3.09 -39.74 7.13
C LYS A 255 -1.95 -39.95 8.10
N LYS A 256 -1.29 -41.11 8.04
CA LYS A 256 -0.15 -41.44 8.88
C LYS A 256 1.06 -40.54 8.56
N GLU A 257 1.35 -40.35 7.27
CA GLU A 257 2.44 -39.42 6.83
C GLU A 257 2.24 -38.01 7.34
N ILE A 258 0.99 -37.49 7.29
CA ILE A 258 0.69 -36.16 7.80
C ILE A 258 0.94 -36.03 9.31
N VAL A 259 0.54 -37.06 10.09
CA VAL A 259 0.77 -37.08 11.53
C VAL A 259 2.27 -37.16 11.84
N ASP A 260 2.98 -38.09 11.15
CA ASP A 260 4.43 -38.24 11.32
C ASP A 260 5.20 -36.96 10.95
N LEU A 261 4.75 -36.22 9.92
CA LEU A 261 5.31 -34.94 9.53
C LEU A 261 5.06 -33.87 10.59
N ALA A 262 3.83 -33.78 11.11
CA ALA A 262 3.46 -32.84 12.16
C ALA A 262 4.27 -33.05 13.44
N ASP A 263 4.53 -34.32 13.80
CA ASP A 263 5.34 -34.63 15.01
C ASP A 263 6.83 -34.34 14.82
N ARG A 264 7.34 -34.32 13.57
CA ARG A 264 8.72 -33.90 13.26
C ARG A 264 8.91 -32.37 13.27
N LEU A 265 7.81 -31.60 13.15
CA LEU A 265 7.84 -30.13 13.14
C LEU A 265 7.66 -29.53 14.54
N LYS A 266 7.28 -30.33 15.53
CA LYS A 266 7.29 -29.96 16.95
C LYS A 266 8.69 -30.06 17.55
#